data_d80af4de0b1a7419706efe51c38a49d2
#
_entry.id   d80af4de0b1a7419706efe51c38a49d2
#
_cell.length_a   1.000
_cell.length_b   1.000
_cell.length_c   1.000
_cell.angle_alpha   90.00
_cell.angle_beta   90.00
_cell.angle_gamma   90.00
#
_symmetry.space_group_name_H-M   'P 1'
#
loop_
_entity.id
_entity.type
_entity.pdbx_description
1 polymer ?
#
loop_
_entity_poly.entity_id
_entity_poly.type
_entity_poly.pdbx_seq_one_letter_code
_entity_poly.pdbx_strand_id
1 'polypeptide(L)'
;EDEFGAEVIHAWGMTEMSPLGTVNMPALAEEPKNRTEYYDQKIPQGRTIFGHQMKLVDDEGNDLPEDGETQGRLLSKGFWVLKEYYNDTSEKDRFLEGGWFDTGDVAKIDENGFMTITDRTKDIIKSGGEWISSIDLENICVGHPEVANAAVISVPHEKWEERPVLIVQSM
;
A
#
# COMPACT_ATOMS: atom_id res chain seq x y z
N GLU A 1 5.41 -5.63 -22.34
CA GLU A 1 4.25 -5.24 -23.15
C GLU A 1 4.60 -5.28 -24.65
N ASP A 2 5.68 -4.60 -25.06
CA ASP A 2 6.04 -4.44 -26.48
C ASP A 2 6.31 -5.76 -27.22
N GLU A 3 6.93 -6.73 -26.55
CA GLU A 3 7.29 -8.02 -27.15
C GLU A 3 6.08 -8.90 -27.46
N PHE A 4 5.05 -8.82 -26.60
CA PHE A 4 3.88 -9.71 -26.67
C PHE A 4 2.59 -9.00 -27.07
N GLY A 5 2.60 -7.66 -27.23
CA GLY A 5 1.40 -6.87 -27.48
C GLY A 5 0.37 -6.96 -26.36
N ALA A 6 0.79 -7.33 -25.14
CA ALA A 6 -0.07 -7.43 -23.98
C ALA A 6 -0.07 -6.12 -23.18
N GLU A 7 -1.21 -5.76 -22.60
CA GLU A 7 -1.29 -4.67 -21.66
C GLU A 7 -1.26 -5.21 -20.23
N VAL A 8 -0.37 -4.64 -19.39
CA VAL A 8 -0.31 -4.96 -17.96
C VAL A 8 -1.16 -3.96 -17.20
N ILE A 9 -2.13 -4.45 -16.45
CA ILE A 9 -3.00 -3.66 -15.60
C ILE A 9 -2.68 -4.00 -14.14
N HIS A 10 -2.34 -2.98 -13.34
CA HIS A 10 -2.15 -3.14 -11.92
C HIS A 10 -3.50 -3.18 -11.21
N ALA A 11 -3.64 -4.05 -10.24
CA ALA A 11 -4.85 -4.18 -9.42
C ALA A 11 -4.46 -4.57 -7.99
N TRP A 12 -5.29 -4.20 -7.04
CA TRP A 12 -5.14 -4.61 -5.65
C TRP A 12 -6.42 -5.22 -5.12
N GLY A 13 -6.24 -6.19 -4.26
CA GLY A 13 -7.32 -6.85 -3.56
C GLY A 13 -6.81 -7.94 -2.64
N MET A 14 -7.73 -8.55 -1.91
CA MET A 14 -7.44 -9.61 -0.95
C MET A 14 -8.65 -10.54 -0.82
N THR A 15 -8.46 -11.69 -0.22
CA THR A 15 -9.53 -12.68 -0.02
C THR A 15 -10.75 -12.06 0.66
N GLU A 16 -10.50 -11.18 1.62
CA GLU A 16 -11.50 -10.44 2.38
C GLU A 16 -12.36 -9.49 1.55
N MET A 17 -11.97 -9.23 0.30
CA MET A 17 -12.67 -8.36 -0.67
C MET A 17 -13.25 -9.12 -1.86
N SER A 18 -13.16 -10.44 -1.90
CA SER A 18 -13.78 -11.38 -2.87
C SER A 18 -13.52 -11.10 -4.38
N PRO A 19 -12.32 -10.93 -4.87
CA PRO A 19 -11.06 -10.56 -4.26
C PRO A 19 -10.64 -9.08 -4.48
N LEU A 20 -11.38 -8.28 -5.27
CA LEU A 20 -10.88 -7.05 -5.91
C LEU A 20 -11.35 -5.77 -5.19
N GLY A 21 -10.41 -4.89 -4.87
CA GLY A 21 -10.65 -3.57 -4.28
C GLY A 21 -10.42 -2.41 -5.25
N THR A 22 -9.30 -2.46 -5.99
CA THR A 22 -8.93 -1.41 -6.95
C THR A 22 -8.44 -1.97 -8.27
N VAL A 23 -8.53 -1.15 -9.31
CA VAL A 23 -7.94 -1.41 -10.63
C VAL A 23 -7.34 -0.12 -11.16
N ASN A 24 -6.12 -0.19 -11.67
CA ASN A 24 -5.50 0.90 -12.39
C ASN A 24 -5.96 0.87 -13.85
N MET A 25 -6.95 1.69 -14.18
CA MET A 25 -7.46 1.84 -15.54
C MET A 25 -6.89 3.10 -16.18
N PRO A 26 -5.98 2.98 -17.15
CA PRO A 26 -5.31 4.13 -17.79
C PRO A 26 -6.25 5.17 -18.42
N ALA A 27 -7.45 4.74 -18.86
CA ALA A 27 -8.45 5.61 -19.47
C ALA A 27 -8.98 6.74 -18.56
N LEU A 28 -8.61 6.76 -17.29
CA LEU A 28 -8.99 7.79 -16.32
C LEU A 28 -7.83 8.74 -15.98
N ALA A 29 -6.64 8.45 -16.48
CA ALA A 29 -5.46 9.30 -16.34
C ALA A 29 -5.29 10.20 -17.58
N GLU A 30 -4.52 11.29 -17.45
CA GLU A 30 -4.08 12.08 -18.61
C GLU A 30 -3.24 11.22 -19.56
N GLU A 31 -3.34 11.47 -20.88
CA GLU A 31 -2.51 10.77 -21.85
C GLU A 31 -1.02 10.99 -21.55
N PRO A 32 -0.22 9.91 -21.40
CA PRO A 32 1.20 10.03 -21.09
C PRO A 32 1.97 10.67 -22.25
N LYS A 33 2.84 11.63 -21.95
CA LYS A 33 3.64 12.37 -22.95
C LYS A 33 4.83 11.56 -23.48
N ASN A 34 5.25 10.55 -22.74
CA ASN A 34 6.39 9.71 -23.08
C ASN A 34 6.28 8.34 -22.39
N ARG A 35 7.22 7.44 -22.71
CA ARG A 35 7.21 6.07 -22.20
C ARG A 35 7.46 5.97 -20.71
N THR A 36 8.25 6.84 -20.09
CA THR A 36 8.48 6.86 -18.66
C THR A 36 7.19 7.19 -17.93
N GLU A 37 6.54 8.29 -18.34
CA GLU A 37 5.26 8.71 -17.78
C GLU A 37 4.15 7.64 -17.95
N TYR A 38 4.17 6.92 -19.08
CA TYR A 38 3.27 5.78 -19.31
C TYR A 38 3.45 4.67 -18.27
N TYR A 39 4.70 4.33 -17.91
CA TYR A 39 4.94 3.32 -16.88
C TYR A 39 4.72 3.87 -15.47
N ASP A 40 5.05 5.14 -15.19
CA ASP A 40 4.81 5.79 -13.91
C ASP A 40 3.32 5.80 -13.55
N GLN A 41 2.45 6.05 -14.52
CA GLN A 41 1.00 5.98 -14.33
C GLN A 41 0.48 4.57 -14.00
N LYS A 42 1.26 3.52 -14.27
CA LYS A 42 0.92 2.12 -13.98
C LYS A 42 1.40 1.63 -12.61
N ILE A 43 2.23 2.42 -11.91
CA ILE A 43 2.74 2.07 -10.58
C ILE A 43 1.63 1.98 -9.52
N PRO A 44 0.69 2.95 -9.40
CA PRO A 44 -0.39 2.86 -8.43
C PRO A 44 -1.25 1.60 -8.63
N GLN A 45 -1.80 1.08 -7.54
CA GLN A 45 -2.75 -0.04 -7.59
C GLN A 45 -4.13 0.38 -8.11
N GLY A 46 -4.30 1.65 -8.42
CA GLY A 46 -5.46 2.21 -9.09
C GLY A 46 -6.53 2.73 -8.16
N ARG A 47 -7.74 2.87 -8.70
CA ARG A 47 -8.91 3.46 -8.04
C ARG A 47 -9.88 2.39 -7.62
N THR A 48 -10.74 2.71 -6.63
CA THR A 48 -11.82 1.82 -6.20
C THR A 48 -12.75 1.46 -7.35
N ILE A 49 -13.14 0.19 -7.40
CA ILE A 49 -14.19 -0.26 -8.31
C ILE A 49 -15.58 0.08 -7.74
N PHE A 50 -16.61 0.05 -8.60
CA PHE A 50 -17.98 0.37 -8.20
C PHE A 50 -18.43 -0.46 -6.98
N GLY A 51 -18.98 0.21 -5.97
CA GLY A 51 -19.47 -0.43 -4.75
C GLY A 51 -18.39 -0.68 -3.67
N HIS A 52 -17.18 -0.22 -3.90
CA HIS A 52 -16.05 -0.27 -2.96
C HIS A 52 -15.63 1.14 -2.57
N GLN A 53 -15.20 1.32 -1.33
CA GLN A 53 -14.70 2.57 -0.77
C GLN A 53 -13.38 2.30 -0.03
N MET A 54 -12.49 3.28 -0.07
CA MET A 54 -11.25 3.30 0.70
C MET A 54 -11.14 4.61 1.46
N LYS A 55 -10.34 4.63 2.51
CA LYS A 55 -9.84 5.84 3.16
C LYS A 55 -8.53 5.53 3.90
N LEU A 56 -7.79 6.59 4.21
CA LEU A 56 -6.61 6.53 5.05
C LEU A 56 -6.93 7.04 6.44
N VAL A 57 -6.36 6.39 7.46
CA VAL A 57 -6.47 6.84 8.85
C VAL A 57 -5.11 6.80 9.55
N ASP A 58 -4.95 7.66 10.57
CA ASP A 58 -3.82 7.60 11.49
C ASP A 58 -3.96 6.44 12.51
N ASP A 59 -3.03 6.35 13.46
CA ASP A 59 -3.06 5.31 14.51
C ASP A 59 -4.25 5.46 15.47
N GLU A 60 -4.75 6.68 15.64
CA GLU A 60 -5.92 7.01 16.47
C GLU A 60 -7.24 6.77 15.72
N GLY A 61 -7.21 6.52 14.42
CA GLY A 61 -8.38 6.28 13.57
C GLY A 61 -8.99 7.54 12.96
N ASN A 62 -8.31 8.69 13.03
CA ASN A 62 -8.76 9.92 12.37
C ASN A 62 -8.49 9.84 10.86
N ASP A 63 -9.41 10.39 10.07
CA ASP A 63 -9.27 10.43 8.61
C ASP A 63 -8.09 11.32 8.19
N LEU A 64 -7.30 10.84 7.25
CA LEU A 64 -6.15 11.53 6.66
C LEU A 64 -6.48 12.08 5.27
N PRO A 65 -5.75 13.12 4.78
CA PRO A 65 -5.98 13.68 3.46
C PRO A 65 -5.54 12.71 2.34
N GLU A 66 -6.23 12.83 1.20
CA GLU A 66 -5.92 12.14 -0.06
C GLU A 66 -5.12 13.11 -0.95
N ASP A 67 -3.84 13.34 -0.62
CA ASP A 67 -2.95 14.33 -1.24
C ASP A 67 -1.79 13.69 -2.04
N GLY A 68 -1.74 12.35 -2.09
CA GLY A 68 -0.67 11.59 -2.74
C GLY A 68 0.64 11.51 -1.94
N GLU A 69 0.74 12.21 -0.81
CA GLU A 69 1.95 12.26 0.02
C GLU A 69 1.74 11.65 1.40
N THR A 70 0.62 11.95 2.03
CA THR A 70 0.29 11.48 3.38
C THR A 70 0.06 9.98 3.40
N GLN A 71 0.84 9.28 4.23
CA GLN A 71 0.70 7.84 4.46
C GLN A 71 -0.26 7.56 5.61
N GLY A 72 -1.05 6.50 5.48
CA GLY A 72 -1.96 6.08 6.53
C GLY A 72 -2.33 4.60 6.41
N ARG A 73 -2.93 4.06 7.48
CA ARG A 73 -3.52 2.71 7.43
C ARG A 73 -4.69 2.73 6.46
N LEU A 74 -4.68 1.77 5.54
CA LEU A 74 -5.72 1.64 4.52
C LEU A 74 -6.94 0.90 5.09
N LEU A 75 -8.05 1.61 5.15
CA LEU A 75 -9.36 1.03 5.47
C LEU A 75 -10.18 0.82 4.20
N SER A 76 -10.91 -0.27 4.19
CA SER A 76 -11.72 -0.72 3.07
C SER A 76 -13.15 -1.01 3.49
N LYS A 77 -14.11 -0.70 2.61
CA LYS A 77 -15.53 -0.97 2.81
C LYS A 77 -16.22 -1.23 1.47
N GLY A 78 -17.10 -2.21 1.41
CA GLY A 78 -17.83 -2.52 0.17
C GLY A 78 -18.85 -3.63 0.34
N PHE A 79 -19.66 -3.86 -0.70
CA PHE A 79 -20.73 -4.85 -0.65
C PHE A 79 -20.24 -6.29 -0.52
N TRP A 80 -19.00 -6.56 -0.94
CA TRP A 80 -18.35 -7.88 -0.92
C TRP A 80 -17.15 -7.95 0.03
N VAL A 81 -16.89 -6.90 0.83
CA VAL A 81 -15.95 -6.96 1.94
C VAL A 81 -16.57 -7.78 3.06
N LEU A 82 -15.84 -8.77 3.59
CA LEU A 82 -16.35 -9.64 4.64
C LEU A 82 -16.68 -8.84 5.91
N LYS A 83 -17.58 -9.38 6.72
CA LYS A 83 -18.02 -8.78 7.99
C LYS A 83 -17.32 -9.38 9.20
N GLU A 84 -16.84 -10.62 9.06
CA GLU A 84 -16.17 -11.38 10.12
C GLU A 84 -15.53 -12.64 9.55
N TYR A 85 -14.54 -13.19 10.23
CA TYR A 85 -14.01 -14.52 9.95
C TYR A 85 -14.85 -15.59 10.63
N TYR A 86 -15.04 -16.72 9.95
CA TYR A 86 -15.83 -17.82 10.49
C TYR A 86 -15.14 -18.47 11.70
N ASN A 87 -15.81 -18.49 12.87
CA ASN A 87 -15.30 -19.05 14.13
C ASN A 87 -13.92 -18.49 14.59
N ASP A 88 -13.49 -17.35 14.10
CA ASP A 88 -12.28 -16.69 14.53
C ASP A 88 -12.61 -15.31 15.12
N THR A 89 -12.17 -15.11 16.35
CA THR A 89 -12.36 -13.85 17.06
C THR A 89 -11.06 -13.11 17.32
N SER A 90 -9.91 -13.65 16.87
CA SER A 90 -8.59 -13.06 17.07
C SER A 90 -8.40 -11.75 16.29
N GLU A 91 -9.06 -11.63 15.14
CA GLU A 91 -8.95 -10.49 14.21
C GLU A 91 -10.14 -9.51 14.32
N LYS A 92 -10.89 -9.54 15.42
CA LYS A 92 -12.09 -8.68 15.58
C LYS A 92 -11.78 -7.20 15.50
N ASP A 93 -10.62 -6.79 15.98
CA ASP A 93 -10.18 -5.39 16.01
C ASP A 93 -9.96 -4.80 14.60
N ARG A 94 -9.90 -5.64 13.56
CA ARG A 94 -9.85 -5.20 12.17
C ARG A 94 -11.20 -4.78 11.61
N PHE A 95 -12.31 -5.14 12.28
CA PHE A 95 -13.67 -4.79 11.87
C PHE A 95 -14.14 -3.57 12.64
N LEU A 96 -14.03 -2.40 12.03
CA LEU A 96 -14.27 -1.13 12.68
C LEU A 96 -15.74 -0.67 12.54
N GLU A 97 -16.12 0.31 13.34
CA GLU A 97 -17.44 0.91 13.27
C GLU A 97 -17.76 1.46 11.87
N GLY A 98 -19.03 1.42 11.49
CA GLY A 98 -19.49 1.85 10.17
C GLY A 98 -19.20 0.86 9.05
N GLY A 99 -18.71 -0.36 9.36
CA GLY A 99 -18.46 -1.42 8.38
C GLY A 99 -17.13 -1.28 7.63
N TRP A 100 -16.18 -0.57 8.22
CA TRP A 100 -14.82 -0.48 7.72
C TRP A 100 -13.99 -1.68 8.16
N PHE A 101 -13.14 -2.16 7.26
CA PHE A 101 -12.20 -3.24 7.49
C PHE A 101 -10.77 -2.71 7.37
N ASP A 102 -9.94 -2.93 8.38
CA ASP A 102 -8.52 -2.61 8.36
C ASP A 102 -7.78 -3.68 7.55
N THR A 103 -7.23 -3.28 6.42
CA THR A 103 -6.57 -4.19 5.48
C THR A 103 -5.21 -4.69 5.99
N GLY A 104 -4.60 -3.96 6.92
CA GLY A 104 -3.23 -4.18 7.37
C GLY A 104 -2.18 -3.65 6.37
N ASP A 105 -2.60 -2.90 5.36
CA ASP A 105 -1.73 -2.18 4.44
C ASP A 105 -1.59 -0.70 4.86
N VAL A 106 -0.44 -0.12 4.57
CA VAL A 106 -0.19 1.33 4.60
C VAL A 106 -0.15 1.82 3.16
N ALA A 107 -0.84 2.91 2.90
CA ALA A 107 -0.99 3.43 1.54
C ALA A 107 -0.98 4.96 1.51
N LYS A 108 -0.90 5.50 0.31
CA LYS A 108 -1.21 6.89 -0.07
C LYS A 108 -2.37 6.87 -1.05
N ILE A 109 -3.19 7.91 -1.04
CA ILE A 109 -4.24 8.11 -2.05
C ILE A 109 -4.06 9.53 -2.59
N ASP A 110 -4.02 9.70 -3.90
CA ASP A 110 -3.92 11.01 -4.52
C ASP A 110 -5.29 11.68 -4.69
N GLU A 111 -5.28 12.96 -5.08
CA GLU A 111 -6.49 13.77 -5.31
C GLU A 111 -7.44 13.18 -6.38
N ASN A 112 -6.94 12.29 -7.24
CA ASN A 112 -7.71 11.58 -8.25
C ASN A 112 -8.24 10.23 -7.77
N GLY A 113 -7.90 9.84 -6.53
CA GLY A 113 -8.29 8.58 -5.91
C GLY A 113 -7.43 7.39 -6.31
N PHE A 114 -6.24 7.60 -6.90
CA PHE A 114 -5.29 6.52 -7.16
C PHE A 114 -4.54 6.16 -5.88
N MET A 115 -4.66 4.90 -5.49
CA MET A 115 -4.02 4.35 -4.31
C MET A 115 -2.65 3.77 -4.66
N THR A 116 -1.66 4.04 -3.83
CA THR A 116 -0.34 3.42 -3.86
C THR A 116 -0.03 2.81 -2.50
N ILE A 117 0.13 1.48 -2.45
CA ILE A 117 0.59 0.80 -1.24
C ILE A 117 2.06 1.13 -1.02
N THR A 118 2.41 1.51 0.20
CA THR A 118 3.78 1.84 0.59
C THR A 118 4.40 0.76 1.46
N ASP A 119 3.62 0.10 2.32
CA ASP A 119 4.12 -0.98 3.18
C ASP A 119 2.95 -1.79 3.81
N ARG A 120 3.28 -2.70 4.70
CA ARG A 120 2.37 -3.34 5.65
C ARG A 120 2.40 -2.62 6.99
N THR A 121 1.27 -2.53 7.68
CA THR A 121 1.17 -1.90 9.01
C THR A 121 2.16 -2.51 10.03
N LYS A 122 2.46 -3.81 9.91
CA LYS A 122 3.39 -4.52 10.80
C LYS A 122 4.87 -4.32 10.42
N ASP A 123 5.16 -3.87 9.20
CA ASP A 123 6.52 -3.79 8.66
C ASP A 123 6.98 -2.32 8.50
N ILE A 124 6.05 -1.36 8.48
CA ILE A 124 6.35 0.08 8.46
C ILE A 124 7.15 0.49 9.71
N ILE A 125 8.20 1.24 9.53
CA ILE A 125 9.12 1.64 10.60
C ILE A 125 8.77 3.05 11.06
N LYS A 126 8.37 3.19 12.33
CA LYS A 126 7.96 4.47 12.91
C LYS A 126 9.14 5.11 13.62
N SER A 127 9.77 6.08 13.00
CA SER A 127 11.00 6.70 13.49
C SER A 127 10.83 8.20 13.69
N GLY A 128 10.69 8.63 14.94
CA GLY A 128 10.61 10.04 15.30
C GLY A 128 9.40 10.78 14.68
N GLY A 129 8.28 10.10 14.52
CA GLY A 129 7.07 10.62 13.90
C GLY A 129 6.98 10.45 12.39
N GLU A 130 8.04 9.93 11.76
CA GLU A 130 8.06 9.61 10.33
C GLU A 130 7.75 8.12 10.09
N TRP A 131 6.98 7.83 9.06
CA TRP A 131 6.69 6.48 8.60
C TRP A 131 7.63 6.11 7.45
N ILE A 132 8.55 5.19 7.72
CA ILE A 132 9.59 4.78 6.78
C ILE A 132 9.21 3.43 6.18
N SER A 133 9.06 3.37 4.86
CA SER A 133 8.80 2.12 4.14
C SER A 133 10.03 1.22 4.16
N SER A 134 9.86 -0.01 4.66
CA SER A 134 10.87 -1.05 4.59
C SER A 134 11.11 -1.47 3.13
N ILE A 135 10.05 -1.57 2.36
CA ILE A 135 10.06 -1.97 0.93
C ILE A 135 10.85 -0.98 0.08
N ASP A 136 10.68 0.34 0.30
CA ASP A 136 11.42 1.35 -0.46
C ASP A 136 12.92 1.26 -0.22
N LEU A 137 13.33 1.07 1.04
CA LEU A 137 14.73 0.89 1.40
C LEU A 137 15.33 -0.39 0.82
N GLU A 138 14.58 -1.50 0.85
CA GLU A 138 14.97 -2.77 0.24
C GLU A 138 15.14 -2.64 -1.28
N ASN A 139 14.19 -2.00 -1.97
CA ASN A 139 14.23 -1.77 -3.41
C ASN A 139 15.43 -0.92 -3.83
N ILE A 140 15.72 0.16 -3.10
CA ILE A 140 16.91 0.99 -3.34
C ILE A 140 18.19 0.16 -3.21
N CYS A 141 18.26 -0.67 -2.17
CA CYS A 141 19.43 -1.49 -1.90
C CYS A 141 19.64 -2.58 -2.96
N VAL A 142 18.59 -3.30 -3.34
CA VAL A 142 18.63 -4.36 -4.37
C VAL A 142 18.95 -3.79 -5.76
N GLY A 143 18.71 -2.50 -5.98
CA GLY A 143 19.13 -1.80 -7.20
C GLY A 143 20.68 -1.69 -7.37
N HIS A 144 21.46 -1.98 -6.33
CA HIS A 144 22.92 -1.96 -6.42
C HIS A 144 23.47 -3.25 -7.03
N PRO A 145 24.40 -3.18 -8.02
CA PRO A 145 24.85 -4.35 -8.78
C PRO A 145 25.57 -5.44 -7.97
N GLU A 146 26.07 -5.13 -6.77
CA GLU A 146 26.74 -6.09 -5.90
C GLU A 146 25.82 -6.69 -4.81
N VAL A 147 24.52 -6.34 -4.82
CA VAL A 147 23.55 -6.82 -3.85
C VAL A 147 22.68 -7.91 -4.47
N ALA A 148 22.71 -9.09 -3.88
CA ALA A 148 21.86 -10.22 -4.29
C ALA A 148 20.49 -10.15 -3.63
N ASN A 149 20.43 -9.69 -2.35
CA ASN A 149 19.19 -9.56 -1.60
C ASN A 149 19.35 -8.56 -0.46
N ALA A 150 18.24 -7.94 -0.05
CA ALA A 150 18.21 -7.01 1.07
C ALA A 150 16.94 -7.22 1.88
N ALA A 151 17.02 -6.98 3.18
CA ALA A 151 15.89 -6.92 4.09
C ALA A 151 16.08 -5.76 5.06
N VAL A 152 14.99 -5.04 5.35
CA VAL A 152 14.97 -3.95 6.32
C VAL A 152 14.04 -4.32 7.47
N ILE A 153 14.55 -4.24 8.68
CA ILE A 153 13.81 -4.52 9.90
C ILE A 153 13.77 -3.29 10.81
N SER A 154 12.70 -3.17 11.57
CA SER A 154 12.61 -2.22 12.68
C SER A 154 13.40 -2.71 13.88
N VAL A 155 14.14 -1.81 14.52
CA VAL A 155 14.80 -2.05 15.80
C VAL A 155 14.44 -0.95 16.78
N PRO A 156 14.01 -1.28 18.03
CA PRO A 156 13.67 -0.29 19.04
C PRO A 156 14.81 0.68 19.32
N HIS A 157 14.48 1.98 19.49
CA HIS A 157 15.46 3.02 19.77
C HIS A 157 14.93 4.02 20.81
N GLU A 158 15.71 4.28 21.87
CA GLU A 158 15.29 5.09 23.05
C GLU A 158 14.79 6.52 22.69
N LYS A 159 15.35 7.13 21.64
CA LYS A 159 15.01 8.52 21.23
C LYS A 159 13.98 8.58 20.11
N TRP A 160 14.00 7.58 19.22
CA TRP A 160 13.31 7.64 17.93
C TRP A 160 12.20 6.60 17.81
N GLU A 161 11.85 5.92 18.90
CA GLU A 161 10.94 4.75 18.96
C GLU A 161 11.53 3.56 18.22
N GLU A 162 11.75 3.69 16.91
CA GLU A 162 12.35 2.68 16.06
C GLU A 162 13.42 3.28 15.14
N ARG A 163 14.30 2.41 14.64
CA ARG A 163 15.25 2.74 13.57
C ARG A 163 15.33 1.60 12.57
N PRO A 164 15.44 1.92 11.27
CA PRO A 164 15.65 0.90 10.25
C PRO A 164 17.05 0.30 10.36
N VAL A 165 17.13 -1.02 10.27
CA VAL A 165 18.37 -1.78 10.14
C VAL A 165 18.31 -2.55 8.83
N LEU A 166 19.25 -2.25 7.93
CA LEU A 166 19.40 -2.89 6.64
C LEU A 166 20.31 -4.10 6.76
N ILE A 167 19.83 -5.25 6.31
CA ILE A 167 20.57 -6.51 6.20
C ILE A 167 20.79 -6.78 4.72
N VAL A 168 22.03 -6.99 4.31
CA VAL A 168 22.42 -7.14 2.90
C VAL A 168 23.12 -8.46 2.68
N GLN A 169 22.72 -9.16 1.62
CA GLN A 169 23.45 -10.29 1.06
C GLN A 169 24.19 -9.82 -0.21
N SER A 170 25.51 -9.92 -0.20
CA SER A 170 26.32 -9.67 -1.40
C SER A 170 26.22 -10.81 -2.41
N MET A 171 26.45 -10.50 -3.69
CA MET A 171 26.59 -11.50 -4.75
C MET A 171 27.82 -12.38 -4.57
#